data_80a3419fba5bf7bed98c876ab4d1c27a
#
_entry.id   80a3419fba5bf7bed98c876ab4d1c27a
#
_cell.length_a   1.000
_cell.length_b   1.000
_cell.length_c   1.000
_cell.angle_alpha   90.00
_cell.angle_beta   90.00
_cell.angle_gamma   90.00
#
_symmetry.space_group_name_H-M   'P 1'
#
loop_
_entity.id
_entity.type
_entity.pdbx_description
1 polymer ?
#
loop_
_entity_poly.entity_id
_entity_poly.type
_entity_poly.pdbx_seq_one_letter_code
_entity_poly.pdbx_strand_id
1 'polypeptide(L)'
;EKPRISPYEVLVKVKACAINHLDIWVRQGLGIEIPMPHISGSDIIGEIAEVGMEVKNFRPGDKVLIGPGIRCRKCVYCITNSDSMCSSFKIIGFQVQGGYAEFAKAHVDNIIPISNKFSFEEWAAIPLVFVTAWHMLITRGQLKPGENVLIHAAGSGIGSAAIQIARLAGARVITTARGNEKLEKAKQLGADEVIDYSKDDYKERVMYLTNNKGVDLIFEHIGPDTWEKNLQCLAKGGRMVVCGATSGPKVTMEIRALFMKQHAIIGCYMGSKKELLDVLNLVELGRLKPVIDTVFSLKEAAAAQQRMLDRKNMGKIVLKV
;
A
#
# COMPACT_ATOMS: atom_id res chain seq x y z
N GLU A 1 -18.04 -6.78 20.92
CA GLU A 1 -17.99 -5.97 22.14
C GLU A 1 -17.10 -4.75 21.95
N LYS A 2 -17.43 -3.63 22.61
CA LYS A 2 -16.63 -2.42 22.63
C LYS A 2 -15.28 -2.69 23.31
N PRO A 3 -14.11 -2.45 22.65
CA PRO A 3 -12.81 -2.73 23.26
C PRO A 3 -12.54 -1.87 24.49
N ARG A 4 -11.96 -2.47 25.53
CA ARG A 4 -11.42 -1.71 26.68
C ARG A 4 -10.05 -1.16 26.34
N ILE A 5 -9.79 0.09 26.69
CA ILE A 5 -8.52 0.77 26.45
C ILE A 5 -7.62 0.74 27.70
N SER A 6 -6.32 0.70 27.48
CA SER A 6 -5.29 0.90 28.50
C SER A 6 -4.98 2.41 28.71
N PRO A 7 -4.21 2.80 29.73
CA PRO A 7 -3.89 4.21 29.97
C PRO A 7 -3.29 4.97 28.79
N TYR A 8 -2.55 4.30 27.90
CA TYR A 8 -1.89 4.90 26.72
C TYR A 8 -2.62 4.60 25.40
N GLU A 9 -3.81 4.04 25.44
CA GLU A 9 -4.59 3.73 24.23
C GLU A 9 -5.71 4.75 24.02
N VAL A 10 -6.15 4.79 22.77
CA VAL A 10 -7.28 5.59 22.30
C VAL A 10 -8.31 4.65 21.70
N LEU A 11 -9.58 4.85 22.01
CA LEU A 11 -10.69 4.20 21.36
C LEU A 11 -11.21 5.10 20.23
N VAL A 12 -11.24 4.58 19.03
CA VAL A 12 -11.74 5.28 17.85
C VAL A 12 -13.08 4.68 17.43
N LYS A 13 -14.11 5.52 17.28
CA LYS A 13 -15.34 5.17 16.59
C LYS A 13 -15.05 5.21 15.10
N VAL A 14 -15.00 4.04 14.48
CA VAL A 14 -14.64 3.89 13.08
C VAL A 14 -15.73 4.50 12.19
N LYS A 15 -15.33 5.25 11.19
CA LYS A 15 -16.21 5.83 10.16
C LYS A 15 -15.98 5.18 8.80
N ALA A 16 -14.72 4.85 8.51
CA ALA A 16 -14.33 4.17 7.28
C ALA A 16 -13.10 3.29 7.50
N CYS A 17 -13.06 2.17 6.78
CA CYS A 17 -11.89 1.28 6.72
C CYS A 17 -11.72 0.75 5.30
N ALA A 18 -10.56 0.93 4.67
CA ALA A 18 -10.37 0.47 3.30
C ALA A 18 -9.80 -0.95 3.22
N ILE A 19 -10.21 -1.67 2.18
CA ILE A 19 -9.81 -3.06 1.94
C ILE A 19 -8.40 -3.11 1.36
N ASN A 20 -7.63 -4.08 1.84
CA ASN A 20 -6.33 -4.47 1.30
C ASN A 20 -6.32 -5.95 0.92
N HIS A 21 -5.43 -6.35 0.01
CA HIS A 21 -5.27 -7.76 -0.35
C HIS A 21 -4.84 -8.60 0.86
N LEU A 22 -4.20 -7.98 1.84
CA LEU A 22 -3.85 -8.56 3.12
C LEU A 22 -5.06 -9.15 3.86
N ASP A 23 -6.21 -8.46 3.83
CA ASP A 23 -7.44 -8.92 4.48
C ASP A 23 -7.96 -10.23 3.86
N ILE A 24 -7.77 -10.38 2.54
CA ILE A 24 -8.12 -11.60 1.81
C ILE A 24 -7.18 -12.73 2.20
N TRP A 25 -5.87 -12.46 2.24
CA TRP A 25 -4.88 -13.46 2.67
C TRP A 25 -5.10 -13.93 4.11
N VAL A 26 -5.41 -13.00 5.02
CA VAL A 26 -5.77 -13.31 6.41
C VAL A 26 -6.95 -14.27 6.46
N ARG A 27 -8.01 -13.99 5.71
CA ARG A 27 -9.21 -14.84 5.63
C ARG A 27 -8.92 -16.22 5.02
N GLN A 28 -8.06 -16.29 4.01
CA GLN A 28 -7.72 -17.53 3.31
C GLN A 28 -6.68 -18.40 4.06
N GLY A 29 -6.00 -17.82 5.04
CA GLY A 29 -4.90 -18.45 5.76
C GLY A 29 -3.55 -18.31 5.02
N LEU A 30 -2.60 -17.65 5.66
CA LEU A 30 -1.24 -17.40 5.14
C LEU A 30 -0.23 -18.48 5.58
N GLY A 31 -0.67 -19.57 6.19
CA GLY A 31 0.21 -20.49 6.87
C GLY A 31 0.83 -19.94 8.15
N ILE A 32 0.30 -18.81 8.66
CA ILE A 32 0.64 -18.18 9.92
C ILE A 32 -0.57 -18.30 10.83
N GLU A 33 -0.36 -18.68 12.08
CA GLU A 33 -1.44 -18.76 13.07
C GLU A 33 -1.94 -17.33 13.40
N ILE A 34 -3.22 -17.11 13.19
CA ILE A 34 -3.91 -15.85 13.52
C ILE A 34 -4.88 -16.14 14.66
N PRO A 35 -4.78 -15.46 15.80
CA PRO A 35 -5.69 -15.66 16.92
C PRO A 35 -7.15 -15.39 16.51
N MET A 36 -8.04 -16.34 16.80
CA MET A 36 -9.48 -16.21 16.56
C MET A 36 -10.25 -15.92 17.86
N PRO A 37 -11.32 -15.11 17.85
CA PRO A 37 -11.89 -14.40 16.72
C PRO A 37 -11.03 -13.24 16.24
N HIS A 38 -10.99 -12.99 14.91
CA HIS A 38 -10.16 -11.96 14.29
C HIS A 38 -11.00 -10.93 13.54
N ILE A 39 -10.61 -9.65 13.66
CA ILE A 39 -11.17 -8.53 12.92
C ILE A 39 -10.10 -7.99 11.97
N SER A 40 -10.33 -8.06 10.66
CA SER A 40 -9.44 -7.52 9.64
C SER A 40 -9.59 -6.00 9.49
N GLY A 41 -8.83 -5.39 8.57
CA GLY A 41 -8.89 -3.98 8.22
C GLY A 41 -7.79 -3.15 8.85
N SER A 42 -6.86 -2.66 8.02
CA SER A 42 -5.66 -1.93 8.44
C SER A 42 -5.77 -0.41 8.26
N ASP A 43 -6.57 0.05 7.30
CA ASP A 43 -6.72 1.47 6.96
C ASP A 43 -7.91 2.07 7.71
N ILE A 44 -7.72 2.48 8.95
CA ILE A 44 -8.79 2.85 9.88
C ILE A 44 -8.84 4.37 10.07
N ILE A 45 -10.00 4.93 9.79
CA ILE A 45 -10.29 6.37 9.96
C ILE A 45 -11.55 6.53 10.82
N GLY A 46 -11.53 7.50 11.72
CA GLY A 46 -12.70 7.77 12.55
C GLY A 46 -12.55 8.96 13.48
N GLU A 47 -13.37 8.97 14.51
CA GLU A 47 -13.39 9.97 15.55
C GLU A 47 -13.03 9.33 16.89
N ILE A 48 -12.25 10.02 17.70
CA ILE A 48 -11.93 9.54 19.05
C ILE A 48 -13.20 9.47 19.89
N ALA A 49 -13.49 8.31 20.44
CA ALA A 49 -14.60 8.08 21.36
C ALA A 49 -14.15 8.18 22.82
N GLU A 50 -12.98 7.65 23.14
CA GLU A 50 -12.42 7.66 24.50
C GLU A 50 -10.89 7.75 24.43
N VAL A 51 -10.27 8.33 25.46
CA VAL A 51 -8.82 8.41 25.63
C VAL A 51 -8.41 7.80 26.96
N GLY A 52 -7.30 7.07 26.99
CA GLY A 52 -6.69 6.58 28.23
C GLY A 52 -6.14 7.73 29.09
N MET A 53 -6.01 7.49 30.39
CA MET A 53 -5.67 8.53 31.38
C MET A 53 -4.32 9.22 31.14
N GLU A 54 -3.40 8.55 30.46
CA GLU A 54 -2.07 9.07 30.11
C GLU A 54 -2.01 9.76 28.74
N VAL A 55 -3.11 9.78 27.99
CA VAL A 55 -3.20 10.47 26.69
C VAL A 55 -3.55 11.93 26.92
N LYS A 56 -2.62 12.84 26.59
CA LYS A 56 -2.79 14.30 26.84
C LYS A 56 -3.02 15.12 25.57
N ASN A 57 -2.69 14.58 24.39
CA ASN A 57 -2.67 15.34 23.12
C ASN A 57 -3.92 15.13 22.27
N PHE A 58 -4.88 14.35 22.74
CA PHE A 58 -6.11 14.03 22.03
C PHE A 58 -7.32 14.09 22.95
N ARG A 59 -8.49 14.32 22.36
CA ARG A 59 -9.77 14.39 23.08
C ARG A 59 -10.89 13.70 22.27
N PRO A 60 -11.98 13.27 22.91
CA PRO A 60 -13.16 12.79 22.20
C PRO A 60 -13.65 13.81 21.16
N GLY A 61 -14.01 13.30 19.96
CA GLY A 61 -14.42 14.10 18.81
C GLY A 61 -13.32 14.45 17.82
N ASP A 62 -12.04 14.31 18.17
CA ASP A 62 -10.95 14.55 17.24
C ASP A 62 -10.99 13.54 16.09
N LYS A 63 -10.84 14.01 14.85
CA LYS A 63 -10.77 13.18 13.64
C LYS A 63 -9.37 12.63 13.47
N VAL A 64 -9.27 11.33 13.34
CA VAL A 64 -7.99 10.64 13.35
C VAL A 64 -7.90 9.50 12.36
N LEU A 65 -6.67 9.23 11.97
CA LEU A 65 -6.21 8.06 11.24
C LEU A 65 -5.41 7.17 12.22
N ILE A 66 -5.62 5.87 12.18
CA ILE A 66 -4.77 4.93 12.90
C ILE A 66 -3.66 4.46 11.96
N GLY A 67 -2.40 4.80 12.26
CA GLY A 67 -1.24 4.30 11.52
C GLY A 67 -1.18 2.78 11.61
N PRO A 68 -1.13 2.05 10.47
CA PRO A 68 -1.32 0.60 10.45
C PRO A 68 -0.18 -0.21 11.07
N GLY A 69 1.03 0.37 11.18
CA GLY A 69 2.23 -0.31 11.71
C GLY A 69 2.41 -0.12 13.20
N ILE A 70 2.43 -1.20 13.97
CA ILE A 70 2.77 -1.21 15.40
C ILE A 70 4.24 -1.59 15.55
N ARG A 71 4.97 -0.85 16.40
CA ARG A 71 6.40 -1.01 16.63
C ARG A 71 6.76 -0.97 18.11
N CYS A 72 7.94 -1.47 18.49
CA CYS A 72 8.38 -1.46 19.89
C CYS A 72 8.85 -0.09 20.41
N ARG A 73 9.14 0.87 19.53
CA ARG A 73 9.56 2.27 19.81
C ARG A 73 10.96 2.47 20.42
N LYS A 74 11.65 1.41 20.80
CA LYS A 74 12.93 1.46 21.56
C LYS A 74 14.11 0.77 20.88
N CYS A 75 13.90 -0.08 19.88
CA CYS A 75 15.02 -0.72 19.16
C CYS A 75 15.65 0.24 18.17
N VAL A 76 16.86 -0.11 17.68
CA VAL A 76 17.59 0.70 16.72
C VAL A 76 16.75 1.07 15.50
N TYR A 77 15.99 0.14 14.95
CA TYR A 77 15.13 0.39 13.79
C TYR A 77 14.03 1.43 14.08
N CYS A 78 13.44 1.37 15.28
CA CYS A 78 12.41 2.34 15.67
C CYS A 78 12.96 3.75 15.86
N ILE A 79 14.14 3.88 16.47
CA ILE A 79 14.75 5.19 16.76
C ILE A 79 15.39 5.81 15.51
N THR A 80 15.72 4.99 14.49
CA THR A 80 16.27 5.45 13.19
C THR A 80 15.22 5.58 12.09
N ASN A 81 13.92 5.57 12.43
CA ASN A 81 12.80 5.65 11.49
C ASN A 81 12.77 4.54 10.42
N SER A 82 13.30 3.36 10.76
CA SER A 82 13.24 2.15 9.94
C SER A 82 12.33 1.10 10.58
N ASP A 83 11.28 1.56 11.24
CA ASP A 83 10.44 0.77 12.15
C ASP A 83 9.71 -0.41 11.48
N SER A 84 9.53 -0.44 10.16
CA SER A 84 9.09 -1.64 9.44
C SER A 84 10.06 -2.83 9.57
N MET A 85 11.32 -2.59 9.96
CA MET A 85 12.33 -3.62 10.26
C MET A 85 12.38 -4.02 11.74
N CYS A 86 11.53 -3.45 12.58
CA CYS A 86 11.47 -3.81 14.00
C CYS A 86 11.07 -5.28 14.17
N SER A 87 11.79 -6.05 14.98
CA SER A 87 11.48 -7.48 15.24
C SER A 87 10.10 -7.72 15.86
N SER A 88 9.55 -6.69 16.52
CA SER A 88 8.19 -6.71 17.09
C SER A 88 7.17 -5.99 16.19
N PHE A 89 7.49 -5.76 14.92
CA PHE A 89 6.57 -5.07 14.01
C PHE A 89 5.33 -5.91 13.76
N LYS A 90 4.16 -5.26 13.88
CA LYS A 90 2.86 -5.88 13.60
C LYS A 90 2.03 -4.93 12.74
N ILE A 91 1.10 -5.49 12.00
CA ILE A 91 0.12 -4.73 11.21
C ILE A 91 -1.25 -4.88 11.87
N ILE A 92 -1.93 -3.76 12.08
CA ILE A 92 -3.32 -3.73 12.55
C ILE A 92 -4.20 -4.38 11.50
N GLY A 93 -5.13 -5.24 11.92
CA GLY A 93 -5.97 -6.03 11.02
C GLY A 93 -5.31 -7.30 10.48
N PHE A 94 -4.04 -7.57 10.87
CA PHE A 94 -3.33 -8.79 10.54
C PHE A 94 -2.90 -9.55 11.80
N GLN A 95 -1.91 -9.07 12.56
CA GLN A 95 -1.47 -9.74 13.80
C GLN A 95 -2.23 -9.26 15.05
N VAL A 96 -3.00 -8.19 14.93
CA VAL A 96 -3.88 -7.66 15.98
C VAL A 96 -5.22 -7.26 15.35
N GLN A 97 -6.24 -7.04 16.18
CA GLN A 97 -7.58 -6.66 15.73
C GLN A 97 -7.56 -5.38 14.91
N GLY A 98 -8.35 -5.35 13.84
CA GLY A 98 -8.44 -4.26 12.87
C GLY A 98 -9.72 -3.43 12.95
N GLY A 99 -10.06 -2.79 11.83
CA GLY A 99 -11.09 -1.77 11.71
C GLY A 99 -12.39 -2.19 11.04
N TYR A 100 -12.62 -3.47 10.71
CA TYR A 100 -13.92 -3.92 10.23
C TYR A 100 -14.90 -4.08 11.40
N ALA A 101 -15.06 -3.00 12.15
CA ALA A 101 -15.86 -2.92 13.38
C ALA A 101 -16.27 -1.47 13.65
N GLU A 102 -17.30 -1.29 14.47
CA GLU A 102 -17.76 0.04 14.92
C GLU A 102 -16.71 0.79 15.74
N PHE A 103 -15.85 0.05 16.45
CA PHE A 103 -14.79 0.61 17.28
C PHE A 103 -13.48 -0.14 17.08
N ALA A 104 -12.40 0.61 17.03
CA ALA A 104 -11.03 0.10 17.06
C ALA A 104 -10.24 0.82 18.13
N LYS A 105 -9.24 0.14 18.73
CA LYS A 105 -8.32 0.77 19.68
C LYS A 105 -6.89 0.71 19.18
N ALA A 106 -6.12 1.72 19.52
CA ALA A 106 -4.71 1.75 19.21
C ALA A 106 -3.93 2.51 20.29
N HIS A 107 -2.65 2.22 20.40
CA HIS A 107 -1.76 3.03 21.22
C HIS A 107 -1.67 4.45 20.66
N VAL A 108 -1.58 5.46 21.51
CA VAL A 108 -1.55 6.89 21.13
C VAL A 108 -0.50 7.21 20.07
N ASP A 109 0.64 6.51 20.04
CA ASP A 109 1.67 6.69 19.02
C ASP A 109 1.22 6.30 17.60
N ASN A 110 0.16 5.53 17.46
CA ASN A 110 -0.43 5.19 16.18
C ASN A 110 -1.54 6.14 15.75
N ILE A 111 -1.95 7.06 16.62
CA ILE A 111 -3.00 8.04 16.32
C ILE A 111 -2.39 9.24 15.60
N ILE A 112 -2.95 9.59 14.46
CA ILE A 112 -2.52 10.72 13.64
C ILE A 112 -3.74 11.59 13.37
N PRO A 113 -3.71 12.89 13.71
CA PRO A 113 -4.82 13.79 13.40
C PRO A 113 -4.95 13.98 11.89
N ILE A 114 -6.17 14.11 11.41
CA ILE A 114 -6.48 14.40 10.01
C ILE A 114 -7.30 15.68 9.88
N SER A 115 -7.12 16.39 8.77
CA SER A 115 -7.86 17.61 8.46
C SER A 115 -9.26 17.32 7.89
N ASN A 116 -10.04 18.39 7.67
CA ASN A 116 -11.33 18.30 6.98
C ASN A 116 -11.20 18.37 5.44
N LYS A 117 -10.00 18.22 4.89
CA LYS A 117 -9.75 18.34 3.44
C LYS A 117 -10.43 17.25 2.63
N PHE A 118 -10.51 16.05 3.20
CA PHE A 118 -11.12 14.88 2.57
C PHE A 118 -12.19 14.27 3.49
N SER A 119 -13.09 13.50 2.91
CA SER A 119 -14.03 12.64 3.65
C SER A 119 -13.29 11.52 4.40
N PHE A 120 -13.96 10.85 5.33
CA PHE A 120 -13.38 9.70 6.02
C PHE A 120 -13.03 8.57 5.05
N GLU A 121 -13.86 8.38 4.04
CA GLU A 121 -13.67 7.38 2.99
C GLU A 121 -12.41 7.68 2.16
N GLU A 122 -12.19 8.94 1.80
CA GLU A 122 -11.01 9.37 1.06
C GLU A 122 -9.73 9.21 1.91
N TRP A 123 -9.77 9.60 3.19
CA TRP A 123 -8.66 9.37 4.11
C TRP A 123 -8.34 7.88 4.26
N ALA A 124 -9.36 7.00 4.31
CA ALA A 124 -9.15 5.55 4.39
C ALA A 124 -8.44 4.96 3.17
N ALA A 125 -8.50 5.62 2.02
CA ALA A 125 -7.85 5.15 0.81
C ALA A 125 -6.32 5.39 0.78
N ILE A 126 -5.74 5.98 1.83
CA ILE A 126 -4.34 6.46 1.82
C ILE A 126 -3.38 5.54 2.57
N PRO A 127 -3.55 5.18 3.86
CA PRO A 127 -2.44 4.81 4.74
C PRO A 127 -1.54 3.70 4.21
N LEU A 128 -2.07 2.49 4.07
CA LEU A 128 -1.25 1.31 3.77
C LEU A 128 -0.66 1.35 2.37
N VAL A 129 -1.45 1.70 1.36
CA VAL A 129 -0.99 1.64 -0.03
C VAL A 129 0.01 2.73 -0.36
N PHE A 130 -0.17 3.95 0.17
CA PHE A 130 0.76 5.04 -0.09
C PHE A 130 2.07 4.89 0.70
N VAL A 131 2.02 4.49 1.97
CA VAL A 131 3.25 4.26 2.74
C VAL A 131 4.08 3.12 2.16
N THR A 132 3.42 2.05 1.71
CA THR A 132 4.12 0.93 1.05
C THR A 132 4.71 1.34 -0.28
N ALA A 133 3.94 2.04 -1.13
CA ALA A 133 4.45 2.52 -2.42
C ALA A 133 5.60 3.53 -2.25
N TRP A 134 5.52 4.42 -1.25
CA TRP A 134 6.62 5.32 -0.90
C TRP A 134 7.87 4.57 -0.47
N HIS A 135 7.73 3.64 0.47
CA HIS A 135 8.83 2.80 0.92
C HIS A 135 9.51 2.05 -0.23
N MET A 136 8.71 1.47 -1.11
CA MET A 136 9.21 0.73 -2.28
C MET A 136 9.98 1.64 -3.25
N LEU A 137 9.38 2.74 -3.67
CA LEU A 137 9.93 3.59 -4.73
C LEU A 137 11.05 4.49 -4.21
N ILE A 138 10.84 5.17 -3.09
CA ILE A 138 11.73 6.22 -2.60
C ILE A 138 12.79 5.63 -1.70
N THR A 139 12.41 4.93 -0.63
CA THR A 139 13.36 4.48 0.39
C THR A 139 14.19 3.29 -0.08
N ARG A 140 13.53 2.23 -0.56
CA ARG A 140 14.21 0.99 -0.96
C ARG A 140 14.66 1.01 -2.41
N GLY A 141 13.79 1.48 -3.28
CA GLY A 141 14.06 1.59 -4.71
C GLY A 141 14.98 2.74 -5.08
N GLN A 142 15.09 3.79 -4.25
CA GLN A 142 15.88 4.98 -4.52
C GLN A 142 15.64 5.53 -5.94
N LEU A 143 14.36 5.65 -6.31
CA LEU A 143 13.94 6.14 -7.61
C LEU A 143 14.44 7.57 -7.83
N LYS A 144 15.07 7.82 -8.98
CA LYS A 144 15.67 9.11 -9.34
C LYS A 144 14.89 9.79 -10.46
N PRO A 145 14.91 11.12 -10.51
CA PRO A 145 14.38 11.85 -11.65
C PRO A 145 15.01 11.38 -12.97
N GLY A 146 14.18 11.22 -14.00
CA GLY A 146 14.59 10.77 -15.34
C GLY A 146 14.72 9.25 -15.51
N GLU A 147 14.65 8.44 -14.44
CA GLU A 147 14.60 6.97 -14.57
C GLU A 147 13.27 6.50 -15.15
N ASN A 148 13.31 5.38 -15.88
CA ASN A 148 12.11 4.69 -16.33
C ASN A 148 11.66 3.70 -15.25
N VAL A 149 10.39 3.76 -14.84
CA VAL A 149 9.81 2.82 -13.89
C VAL A 149 8.65 2.06 -14.50
N LEU A 150 8.65 0.72 -14.35
CA LEU A 150 7.52 -0.13 -14.68
C LEU A 150 6.69 -0.40 -13.43
N ILE A 151 5.41 -0.03 -13.47
CA ILE A 151 4.46 -0.25 -12.38
C ILE A 151 3.34 -1.16 -12.88
N HIS A 152 3.20 -2.34 -12.29
CA HIS A 152 2.12 -3.25 -12.65
C HIS A 152 0.80 -2.88 -11.98
N ALA A 153 -0.31 -3.35 -12.63
CA ALA A 153 -1.66 -3.27 -12.08
C ALA A 153 -2.07 -1.85 -11.65
N ALA A 154 -2.02 -0.88 -12.58
CA ALA A 154 -2.43 0.51 -12.35
C ALA A 154 -3.81 0.66 -11.68
N GLY A 155 -4.71 -0.30 -11.89
CA GLY A 155 -6.04 -0.33 -11.28
C GLY A 155 -6.05 -0.73 -9.79
N SER A 156 -4.96 -1.23 -9.24
CA SER A 156 -4.87 -1.55 -7.82
C SER A 156 -4.69 -0.28 -6.96
N GLY A 157 -5.06 -0.36 -5.69
CA GLY A 157 -4.81 0.75 -4.77
C GLY A 157 -3.33 1.11 -4.67
N ILE A 158 -2.45 0.10 -4.61
CA ILE A 158 -1.00 0.35 -4.52
C ILE A 158 -0.41 0.82 -5.86
N GLY A 159 -0.91 0.32 -7.00
CA GLY A 159 -0.48 0.77 -8.33
C GLY A 159 -0.86 2.24 -8.58
N SER A 160 -2.09 2.64 -8.21
CA SER A 160 -2.53 4.03 -8.33
C SER A 160 -1.74 5.00 -7.43
N ALA A 161 -1.31 4.57 -6.24
CA ALA A 161 -0.42 5.33 -5.36
C ALA A 161 1.00 5.41 -5.95
N ALA A 162 1.53 4.28 -6.44
CA ALA A 162 2.87 4.21 -7.00
C ALA A 162 3.05 5.11 -8.23
N ILE A 163 2.06 5.18 -9.13
CA ILE A 163 2.08 6.07 -10.30
C ILE A 163 2.26 7.53 -9.86
N GLN A 164 1.46 7.99 -8.91
CA GLN A 164 1.54 9.37 -8.41
C GLN A 164 2.88 9.67 -7.74
N ILE A 165 3.40 8.75 -6.91
CA ILE A 165 4.68 8.92 -6.22
C ILE A 165 5.83 8.92 -7.21
N ALA A 166 5.84 8.01 -8.19
CA ALA A 166 6.88 7.95 -9.21
C ALA A 166 6.90 9.22 -10.08
N ARG A 167 5.71 9.71 -10.47
CA ARG A 167 5.56 10.99 -11.18
C ARG A 167 6.09 12.17 -10.36
N LEU A 168 5.74 12.22 -9.07
CA LEU A 168 6.23 13.24 -8.14
C LEU A 168 7.75 13.20 -8.00
N ALA A 169 8.36 12.01 -8.04
CA ALA A 169 9.82 11.82 -8.03
C ALA A 169 10.51 12.20 -9.36
N GLY A 170 9.75 12.58 -10.39
CA GLY A 170 10.30 12.96 -11.70
C GLY A 170 10.72 11.79 -12.59
N ALA A 171 10.23 10.58 -12.33
CA ALA A 171 10.48 9.40 -13.16
C ALA A 171 9.53 9.36 -14.36
N ARG A 172 9.94 8.70 -15.45
CA ARG A 172 9.06 8.32 -16.54
C ARG A 172 8.31 7.04 -16.18
N VAL A 173 6.99 7.12 -16.09
CA VAL A 173 6.13 6.04 -15.60
C VAL A 173 5.53 5.24 -16.75
N ILE A 174 5.90 3.96 -16.83
CA ILE A 174 5.29 2.96 -17.70
C ILE A 174 4.42 2.08 -16.82
N THR A 175 3.15 1.86 -17.15
CA THR A 175 2.27 1.03 -16.33
C THR A 175 1.42 0.06 -17.15
N THR A 176 0.98 -1.02 -16.48
CA THR A 176 0.15 -2.04 -17.10
C THR A 176 -1.23 -2.10 -16.44
N ALA A 177 -2.27 -2.28 -17.26
CA ALA A 177 -3.63 -2.56 -16.79
C ALA A 177 -4.40 -3.37 -17.83
N ARG A 178 -5.62 -3.77 -17.52
CA ARG A 178 -6.56 -4.35 -18.48
C ARG A 178 -7.78 -3.45 -18.62
N GLY A 179 -8.11 -3.11 -19.84
CA GLY A 179 -9.31 -2.33 -20.20
C GLY A 179 -9.06 -0.82 -20.23
N ASN A 180 -9.72 -0.16 -21.18
CA ASN A 180 -9.49 1.24 -21.51
C ASN A 180 -9.73 2.20 -20.35
N GLU A 181 -10.77 1.97 -19.52
CA GLU A 181 -11.08 2.83 -18.38
C GLU A 181 -9.90 2.93 -17.39
N LYS A 182 -9.29 1.79 -17.05
CA LYS A 182 -8.14 1.75 -16.12
C LYS A 182 -6.90 2.40 -16.72
N LEU A 183 -6.69 2.24 -18.04
CA LEU A 183 -5.58 2.85 -18.76
C LEU A 183 -5.71 4.37 -18.80
N GLU A 184 -6.90 4.90 -19.12
CA GLU A 184 -7.15 6.35 -19.12
C GLU A 184 -7.01 6.94 -17.70
N LYS A 185 -7.51 6.23 -16.68
CA LYS A 185 -7.34 6.67 -15.30
C LYS A 185 -5.86 6.69 -14.89
N ALA A 186 -5.07 5.70 -15.33
CA ALA A 186 -3.62 5.67 -15.08
C ALA A 186 -2.90 6.88 -15.70
N LYS A 187 -3.26 7.28 -16.92
CA LYS A 187 -2.74 8.51 -17.54
C LYS A 187 -3.10 9.76 -16.72
N GLN A 188 -4.36 9.85 -16.26
CA GLN A 188 -4.80 10.98 -15.42
C GLN A 188 -4.03 11.04 -14.08
N LEU A 189 -3.57 9.90 -13.55
CA LEU A 189 -2.73 9.81 -12.35
C LEU A 189 -1.27 10.17 -12.61
N GLY A 190 -0.85 10.30 -13.89
CA GLY A 190 0.48 10.73 -14.28
C GLY A 190 1.35 9.65 -14.91
N ALA A 191 0.78 8.53 -15.39
CA ALA A 191 1.51 7.58 -16.21
C ALA A 191 1.81 8.19 -17.59
N ASP A 192 3.08 8.13 -18.01
CA ASP A 192 3.53 8.59 -19.32
C ASP A 192 3.13 7.58 -20.41
N GLU A 193 3.24 6.28 -20.11
CA GLU A 193 2.91 5.18 -21.01
C GLU A 193 2.01 4.15 -20.32
N VAL A 194 1.02 3.66 -21.04
CA VAL A 194 0.09 2.64 -20.55
C VAL A 194 0.03 1.45 -21.51
N ILE A 195 0.05 0.24 -20.95
CA ILE A 195 0.07 -1.01 -21.72
C ILE A 195 -1.14 -1.86 -21.31
N ASP A 196 -1.98 -2.22 -22.28
CA ASP A 196 -3.05 -3.19 -22.08
C ASP A 196 -2.48 -4.61 -22.22
N TYR A 197 -2.15 -5.22 -21.08
CA TYR A 197 -1.57 -6.57 -21.06
C TYR A 197 -2.53 -7.67 -21.54
N SER A 198 -3.81 -7.36 -21.80
CA SER A 198 -4.75 -8.30 -22.41
C SER A 198 -4.67 -8.33 -23.94
N LYS A 199 -4.00 -7.33 -24.53
CA LYS A 199 -3.85 -7.17 -25.99
C LYS A 199 -2.41 -7.29 -26.45
N ASP A 200 -1.48 -6.78 -25.63
CA ASP A 200 -0.07 -6.66 -25.96
C ASP A 200 0.80 -7.48 -24.99
N ASP A 201 1.90 -8.04 -25.48
CA ASP A 201 2.97 -8.50 -24.60
C ASP A 201 3.67 -7.30 -23.97
N TYR A 202 3.48 -7.11 -22.66
CA TYR A 202 4.02 -5.94 -21.98
C TYR A 202 5.56 -5.87 -22.02
N LYS A 203 6.27 -7.02 -22.11
CA LYS A 203 7.73 -7.04 -22.25
C LYS A 203 8.14 -6.41 -23.57
N GLU A 204 7.53 -6.84 -24.67
CA GLU A 204 7.84 -6.29 -26.00
C GLU A 204 7.56 -4.79 -26.06
N ARG A 205 6.42 -4.37 -25.46
CA ARG A 205 6.07 -2.94 -25.39
C ARG A 205 7.05 -2.14 -24.54
N VAL A 206 7.46 -2.64 -23.37
CA VAL A 206 8.48 -1.99 -22.52
C VAL A 206 9.79 -1.87 -23.27
N MET A 207 10.25 -2.93 -23.92
CA MET A 207 11.51 -2.90 -24.67
C MET A 207 11.44 -1.90 -25.83
N TYR A 208 10.32 -1.86 -26.57
CA TYR A 208 10.10 -0.85 -27.61
C TYR A 208 10.15 0.58 -27.05
N LEU A 209 9.41 0.86 -25.96
CA LEU A 209 9.32 2.18 -25.34
C LEU A 209 10.65 2.67 -24.75
N THR A 210 11.57 1.76 -24.45
CA THR A 210 12.88 2.05 -23.87
C THR A 210 14.04 1.87 -24.87
N ASN A 211 13.76 1.77 -26.17
CA ASN A 211 14.76 1.53 -27.22
C ASN A 211 15.66 0.32 -26.87
N ASN A 212 15.05 -0.78 -26.43
CA ASN A 212 15.68 -2.04 -26.02
C ASN A 212 16.66 -1.92 -24.82
N LYS A 213 16.63 -0.82 -24.08
CA LYS A 213 17.47 -0.66 -22.87
C LYS A 213 16.84 -1.29 -21.63
N GLY A 214 15.52 -1.38 -21.58
CA GLY A 214 14.75 -1.79 -20.40
C GLY A 214 14.50 -0.62 -19.42
N VAL A 215 13.89 -0.93 -18.28
CA VAL A 215 13.54 0.04 -17.22
C VAL A 215 14.53 -0.02 -16.06
N ASP A 216 14.74 1.11 -15.40
CA ASP A 216 15.68 1.24 -14.29
C ASP A 216 15.11 0.64 -12.99
N LEU A 217 13.79 0.71 -12.81
CA LEU A 217 13.10 0.16 -11.65
C LEU A 217 11.81 -0.55 -12.05
N ILE A 218 11.54 -1.70 -11.43
CA ILE A 218 10.24 -2.39 -11.50
C ILE A 218 9.60 -2.41 -10.13
N PHE A 219 8.33 -1.97 -10.07
CA PHE A 219 7.48 -2.03 -8.90
C PHE A 219 6.64 -3.31 -8.95
N GLU A 220 7.04 -4.32 -8.17
CA GLU A 220 6.51 -5.68 -8.25
C GLU A 220 5.69 -6.05 -7.01
N HIS A 221 4.48 -6.58 -7.24
CA HIS A 221 3.60 -7.08 -6.18
C HIS A 221 2.70 -8.23 -6.64
N ILE A 222 2.93 -8.73 -7.86
CA ILE A 222 2.14 -9.81 -8.48
C ILE A 222 2.78 -11.18 -8.20
N GLY A 223 4.05 -11.35 -8.51
CA GLY A 223 4.80 -12.59 -8.31
C GLY A 223 4.98 -13.41 -9.57
N PRO A 224 4.77 -14.75 -9.54
CA PRO A 224 5.10 -15.68 -10.64
C PRO A 224 4.62 -15.26 -12.02
N ASP A 225 3.40 -14.72 -12.13
CA ASP A 225 2.80 -14.35 -13.43
C ASP A 225 3.61 -13.28 -14.20
N THR A 226 4.40 -12.47 -13.49
CA THR A 226 5.16 -11.36 -14.06
C THR A 226 6.67 -11.52 -13.92
N TRP A 227 7.14 -12.38 -13.03
CA TRP A 227 8.52 -12.44 -12.56
C TRP A 227 9.55 -12.59 -13.67
N GLU A 228 9.40 -13.58 -14.52
CA GLU A 228 10.38 -13.88 -15.58
C GLU A 228 10.46 -12.74 -16.61
N LYS A 229 9.31 -12.25 -17.07
CA LYS A 229 9.26 -11.14 -18.02
C LYS A 229 9.80 -9.85 -17.40
N ASN A 230 9.58 -9.63 -16.10
CA ASN A 230 10.12 -8.49 -15.37
C ASN A 230 11.65 -8.47 -15.39
N LEU A 231 12.30 -9.61 -15.12
CA LEU A 231 13.76 -9.70 -15.20
C LEU A 231 14.30 -9.41 -16.61
N GLN A 232 13.51 -9.72 -17.65
CA GLN A 232 13.85 -9.40 -19.03
C GLN A 232 13.64 -7.93 -19.37
N CYS A 233 12.71 -7.25 -18.69
CA CYS A 233 12.43 -5.82 -18.84
C CYS A 233 13.43 -4.92 -18.12
N LEU A 234 14.21 -5.43 -17.16
CA LEU A 234 15.20 -4.62 -16.44
C LEU A 234 16.38 -4.21 -17.32
N ALA A 235 16.73 -2.95 -17.24
CA ALA A 235 17.96 -2.42 -17.79
C ALA A 235 19.18 -3.02 -17.06
N LYS A 236 20.37 -2.95 -17.66
CA LYS A 236 21.64 -3.30 -16.97
C LYS A 236 21.80 -2.39 -15.73
N GLY A 237 22.04 -2.99 -14.57
CA GLY A 237 22.09 -2.28 -13.29
C GLY A 237 20.71 -1.93 -12.72
N GLY A 238 19.61 -2.35 -13.39
CA GLY A 238 18.24 -2.12 -12.94
C GLY A 238 17.89 -2.91 -11.68
N ARG A 239 16.82 -2.48 -11.02
CA ARG A 239 16.36 -3.06 -9.75
C ARG A 239 14.86 -3.33 -9.74
N MET A 240 14.47 -4.42 -9.06
CA MET A 240 13.08 -4.78 -8.83
C MET A 240 12.78 -4.70 -7.34
N VAL A 241 11.78 -3.90 -6.96
CA VAL A 241 11.31 -3.78 -5.57
C VAL A 241 10.03 -4.58 -5.40
N VAL A 242 9.96 -5.45 -4.39
CA VAL A 242 8.93 -6.47 -4.23
C VAL A 242 8.25 -6.35 -2.88
N CYS A 243 6.92 -6.20 -2.84
CA CYS A 243 6.15 -6.15 -1.58
C CYS A 243 4.99 -7.16 -1.50
N GLY A 244 4.79 -7.97 -2.52
CA GLY A 244 3.65 -8.88 -2.58
C GLY A 244 3.87 -10.05 -3.53
N ALA A 245 2.95 -11.02 -3.45
CA ALA A 245 2.98 -12.24 -4.24
C ALA A 245 1.54 -12.72 -4.51
N THR A 246 0.74 -11.87 -5.17
CA THR A 246 -0.71 -12.12 -5.35
C THR A 246 -1.02 -13.28 -6.28
N SER A 247 -0.09 -13.65 -7.19
CA SER A 247 -0.24 -14.81 -8.07
C SER A 247 0.46 -16.07 -7.53
N GLY A 248 1.09 -16.00 -6.35
CA GLY A 248 1.75 -17.13 -5.70
C GLY A 248 3.08 -16.77 -5.04
N PRO A 249 3.54 -17.54 -4.06
CA PRO A 249 4.70 -17.20 -3.23
C PRO A 249 6.05 -17.70 -3.80
N LYS A 250 6.07 -18.50 -4.84
CA LYS A 250 7.30 -19.17 -5.32
C LYS A 250 7.61 -18.77 -6.76
N VAL A 251 8.87 -18.42 -7.01
CA VAL A 251 9.41 -18.11 -8.34
C VAL A 251 10.69 -18.88 -8.59
N THR A 252 11.00 -19.13 -9.87
CA THR A 252 12.29 -19.65 -10.31
C THR A 252 13.04 -18.52 -11.04
N MET A 253 14.36 -18.46 -10.89
CA MET A 253 15.19 -17.43 -11.49
C MET A 253 16.49 -17.97 -12.03
N GLU A 254 16.91 -17.52 -13.21
CA GLU A 254 18.25 -17.78 -13.73
C GLU A 254 19.27 -16.81 -13.13
N ILE A 255 20.18 -17.33 -12.30
CA ILE A 255 21.17 -16.54 -11.56
C ILE A 255 22.17 -15.87 -12.50
N ARG A 256 22.52 -16.46 -13.66
CA ARG A 256 23.44 -15.84 -14.62
C ARG A 256 22.96 -14.50 -15.11
N ALA A 257 21.67 -14.37 -15.43
CA ALA A 257 21.09 -13.11 -15.85
C ALA A 257 21.20 -12.04 -14.75
N LEU A 258 21.00 -12.43 -13.48
CA LEU A 258 21.12 -11.54 -12.33
C LEU A 258 22.52 -10.89 -12.24
N PHE A 259 23.61 -11.71 -12.23
CA PHE A 259 24.94 -11.14 -12.05
C PHE A 259 25.51 -10.51 -13.32
N MET A 260 25.26 -11.07 -14.51
CA MET A 260 25.77 -10.50 -15.78
C MET A 260 25.15 -9.13 -16.08
N LYS A 261 23.89 -8.92 -15.74
CA LYS A 261 23.23 -7.64 -15.89
C LYS A 261 23.31 -6.76 -14.64
N GLN A 262 23.91 -7.23 -13.56
CA GLN A 262 24.03 -6.53 -12.28
C GLN A 262 22.69 -6.07 -11.71
N HIS A 263 21.67 -6.93 -11.81
CA HIS A 263 20.34 -6.62 -11.29
C HIS A 263 20.31 -6.69 -9.76
N ALA A 264 19.46 -5.89 -9.13
CA ALA A 264 19.12 -6.02 -7.71
C ALA A 264 17.65 -6.40 -7.52
N ILE A 265 17.39 -7.34 -6.59
CA ILE A 265 16.03 -7.69 -6.15
C ILE A 265 15.93 -7.29 -4.68
N ILE A 266 14.97 -6.43 -4.35
CA ILE A 266 14.88 -5.76 -3.06
C ILE A 266 13.51 -6.04 -2.44
N GLY A 267 13.48 -6.75 -1.32
CA GLY A 267 12.26 -6.96 -0.54
C GLY A 267 11.82 -5.69 0.19
N CYS A 268 10.52 -5.47 0.23
CA CYS A 268 9.88 -4.35 0.92
C CYS A 268 8.70 -4.87 1.76
N TYR A 269 8.56 -4.34 2.96
CA TYR A 269 7.46 -4.70 3.85
C TYR A 269 6.90 -3.44 4.52
N MET A 270 5.69 -3.05 4.14
CA MET A 270 5.06 -1.83 4.63
C MET A 270 5.93 -0.57 4.40
N GLY A 271 6.01 0.29 5.39
CA GLY A 271 6.89 1.43 5.52
C GLY A 271 6.92 1.91 6.96
N SER A 272 7.71 2.92 7.24
CA SER A 272 7.85 3.49 8.57
C SER A 272 6.75 4.51 8.90
N LYS A 273 6.58 4.84 10.18
CA LYS A 273 5.70 5.94 10.60
C LYS A 273 6.16 7.28 10.01
N LYS A 274 7.47 7.49 9.92
CA LYS A 274 8.03 8.71 9.31
C LYS A 274 7.55 8.85 7.86
N GLU A 275 7.67 7.79 7.08
CA GLU A 275 7.22 7.78 5.68
C GLU A 275 5.72 8.00 5.54
N LEU A 276 4.91 7.44 6.46
CA LEU A 276 3.47 7.72 6.50
C LEU A 276 3.21 9.21 6.74
N LEU A 277 3.90 9.84 7.68
CA LEU A 277 3.76 11.28 7.95
C LEU A 277 4.19 12.14 6.74
N ASP A 278 5.28 11.76 6.06
CA ASP A 278 5.73 12.44 4.84
C ASP A 278 4.67 12.35 3.73
N VAL A 279 4.10 11.16 3.53
CA VAL A 279 2.99 10.93 2.59
C VAL A 279 1.78 11.79 2.96
N LEU A 280 1.35 11.78 4.22
CA LEU A 280 0.19 12.55 4.66
C LEU A 280 0.40 14.06 4.45
N ASN A 281 1.62 14.57 4.68
CA ASN A 281 1.96 15.96 4.37
C ASN A 281 1.80 16.26 2.86
N LEU A 282 2.25 15.36 1.97
CA LEU A 282 2.08 15.52 0.52
C LEU A 282 0.61 15.45 0.10
N VAL A 283 -0.21 14.66 0.78
CA VAL A 283 -1.66 14.61 0.60
C VAL A 283 -2.30 15.93 1.05
N GLU A 284 -1.91 16.47 2.19
CA GLU A 284 -2.37 17.79 2.66
C GLU A 284 -1.98 18.91 1.70
N LEU A 285 -0.79 18.86 1.11
CA LEU A 285 -0.35 19.79 0.08
C LEU A 285 -1.04 19.59 -1.29
N GLY A 286 -1.86 18.53 -1.45
CA GLY A 286 -2.55 18.20 -2.70
C GLY A 286 -1.66 17.62 -3.78
N ARG A 287 -0.44 17.19 -3.42
CA ARG A 287 0.53 16.57 -4.34
C ARG A 287 0.20 15.10 -4.59
N LEU A 288 -0.39 14.43 -3.61
CA LEU A 288 -0.92 13.08 -3.70
C LEU A 288 -2.41 13.10 -3.39
N LYS A 289 -3.19 12.24 -4.04
CA LYS A 289 -4.65 12.19 -3.91
C LYS A 289 -5.13 10.76 -3.71
N PRO A 290 -6.11 10.53 -2.83
CA PRO A 290 -6.77 9.23 -2.71
C PRO A 290 -7.47 8.86 -4.04
N VAL A 291 -7.45 7.57 -4.36
CA VAL A 291 -8.18 7.02 -5.51
C VAL A 291 -9.15 5.98 -4.96
N ILE A 292 -10.43 6.32 -4.95
CA ILE A 292 -11.52 5.43 -4.50
C ILE A 292 -12.20 4.84 -5.73
N ASP A 293 -12.39 3.52 -5.70
CA ASP A 293 -13.20 2.79 -6.65
C ASP A 293 -14.68 2.80 -6.25
N THR A 294 -14.96 2.24 -5.09
CA THR A 294 -16.34 2.09 -4.59
C THR A 294 -16.35 2.09 -3.06
N VAL A 295 -17.42 2.65 -2.50
CA VAL A 295 -17.73 2.58 -1.06
C VAL A 295 -18.86 1.58 -0.84
N PHE A 296 -18.64 0.61 0.04
CA PHE A 296 -19.63 -0.37 0.51
C PHE A 296 -19.95 -0.10 1.97
N SER A 297 -21.10 -0.56 2.44
CA SER A 297 -21.35 -0.63 3.88
C SER A 297 -20.49 -1.75 4.50
N LEU A 298 -20.19 -1.66 5.80
CA LEU A 298 -19.47 -2.73 6.51
C LEU A 298 -20.17 -4.09 6.38
N LYS A 299 -21.48 -4.12 6.33
CA LYS A 299 -22.27 -5.35 6.14
C LYS A 299 -22.02 -6.05 4.81
N GLU A 300 -21.54 -5.32 3.82
CA GLU A 300 -21.24 -5.81 2.47
C GLU A 300 -19.74 -6.16 2.30
N ALA A 301 -18.97 -6.29 3.37
CA ALA A 301 -17.53 -6.56 3.32
C ALA A 301 -17.18 -7.78 2.45
N ALA A 302 -18.03 -8.82 2.42
CA ALA A 302 -17.81 -9.98 1.56
C ALA A 302 -17.90 -9.63 0.06
N ALA A 303 -18.90 -8.85 -0.35
CA ALA A 303 -19.05 -8.39 -1.73
C ALA A 303 -17.91 -7.44 -2.13
N ALA A 304 -17.49 -6.58 -1.22
CA ALA A 304 -16.37 -5.66 -1.40
C ALA A 304 -15.04 -6.41 -1.61
N GLN A 305 -14.76 -7.47 -0.84
CA GLN A 305 -13.60 -8.34 -1.05
C GLN A 305 -13.69 -9.11 -2.37
N GLN A 306 -14.89 -9.60 -2.73
CA GLN A 306 -15.09 -10.30 -4.00
C GLN A 306 -14.81 -9.38 -5.20
N ARG A 307 -15.22 -8.09 -5.14
CA ARG A 307 -14.90 -7.10 -6.18
C ARG A 307 -13.38 -6.97 -6.39
N MET A 308 -12.59 -7.02 -5.31
CA MET A 308 -11.11 -7.00 -5.40
C MET A 308 -10.58 -8.27 -6.05
N LEU A 309 -11.07 -9.45 -5.66
CA LEU A 309 -10.69 -10.74 -6.25
C LEU A 309 -11.02 -10.81 -7.74
N ASP A 310 -12.15 -10.26 -8.15
CA ASP A 310 -12.56 -10.16 -9.55
C ASP A 310 -11.71 -9.16 -10.37
N ARG A 311 -10.79 -8.44 -9.71
CA ARG A 311 -9.93 -7.41 -10.34
C ARG A 311 -10.75 -6.30 -11.02
N LYS A 312 -11.97 -5.99 -10.52
CA LYS A 312 -12.87 -4.98 -11.09
C LYS A 312 -12.56 -3.56 -10.61
N ASN A 313 -11.85 -3.41 -9.52
CA ASN A 313 -11.56 -2.11 -8.91
C ASN A 313 -10.57 -1.26 -9.70
N MET A 314 -10.75 0.05 -9.58
CA MET A 314 -9.78 1.08 -9.97
C MET A 314 -9.49 1.99 -8.78
N GLY A 315 -8.45 1.67 -8.01
CA GLY A 315 -8.14 2.31 -6.74
C GLY A 315 -8.58 1.46 -5.54
N LYS A 316 -8.85 2.13 -4.42
CA LYS A 316 -9.23 1.51 -3.14
C LYS A 316 -10.74 1.26 -3.06
N ILE A 317 -11.08 0.12 -2.50
CA ILE A 317 -12.44 -0.19 -2.06
C ILE A 317 -12.52 0.16 -0.57
N VAL A 318 -13.56 0.87 -0.17
CA VAL A 318 -13.72 1.37 1.19
C VAL A 318 -14.99 0.81 1.82
N LEU A 319 -14.91 0.42 3.07
CA LEU A 319 -16.06 0.06 3.91
C LEU A 319 -16.44 1.28 4.77
N LYS A 320 -17.68 1.69 4.68
CA LYS A 320 -18.31 2.68 5.55
C LYS A 320 -18.95 1.95 6.73
N VAL A 321 -18.63 2.40 7.95
CA VAL A 321 -19.11 1.77 9.19
C VAL A 321 -20.30 2.54 9.76
#